data_8b8f122bbe85aa20d1b9d30ea3ef8165
#
_entry.id   8b8f122bbe85aa20d1b9d30ea3ef8165
#
_cell.length_a   1.000
_cell.length_b   1.000
_cell.length_c   1.000
_cell.angle_alpha   90.00
_cell.angle_beta   90.00
_cell.angle_gamma   90.00
#
_symmetry.space_group_name_H-M   'P 1'
#
loop_
_entity.id
_entity.type
_entity.pdbx_description
1 polymer ?
#
loop_
_entity_poly.entity_id
_entity_poly.type
_entity_poly.pdbx_seq_one_letter_code
_entity_poly.pdbx_strand_id
1 'polypeptide(L)'
;MALHPNFPQSPYAILDPAMRWFPADEALRDTSMDKLMPPLVSQLRNKVKEFRDSGYVGARDTSKSLLNWWFKTPHLLPKIDGTMQEFQYFFSQREALETIVYLYDVVGVQDKYDLMRFDSSGAVSTGMFDETWRRFVVKMATGAGKTKVLSLALAWSFYHKLY
;
A
#
# COMPACT_ATOMS: atom_id res chain seq x y z
N MET A 1 18.27 8.42 -22.71
CA MET A 1 16.98 7.69 -22.65
C MET A 1 15.97 8.65 -22.06
N ALA A 2 14.95 9.05 -22.80
CA ALA A 2 13.91 9.93 -22.25
C ALA A 2 13.07 9.16 -21.24
N LEU A 3 12.86 9.73 -20.04
CA LEU A 3 11.97 9.13 -19.05
C LEU A 3 10.53 9.15 -19.58
N HIS A 4 9.80 8.08 -19.35
CA HIS A 4 8.38 8.04 -19.69
C HIS A 4 7.64 9.16 -18.93
N PRO A 5 6.69 9.89 -19.55
CA PRO A 5 6.00 11.03 -18.94
C PRO A 5 5.33 10.72 -17.60
N ASN A 6 4.96 9.46 -17.37
CA ASN A 6 4.33 8.99 -16.13
C ASN A 6 5.32 8.43 -15.11
N PHE A 7 6.63 8.54 -15.36
CA PHE A 7 7.63 8.08 -14.40
C PHE A 7 7.62 9.00 -13.16
N PRO A 8 7.51 8.45 -11.95
CA PRO A 8 7.45 9.27 -10.75
C PRO A 8 8.76 10.05 -10.55
N GLN A 9 8.66 11.36 -10.40
CA GLN A 9 9.80 12.26 -10.18
C GLN A 9 10.31 12.18 -8.74
N SER A 10 9.50 11.70 -7.82
CA SER A 10 9.81 11.61 -6.39
C SER A 10 9.25 10.33 -5.77
N PRO A 11 10.01 9.64 -4.91
CA PRO A 11 9.52 8.47 -4.19
C PRO A 11 8.45 8.80 -3.14
N TYR A 12 8.26 10.08 -2.85
CA TYR A 12 7.27 10.58 -1.88
C TYR A 12 5.93 10.95 -2.54
N ALA A 13 5.93 11.16 -3.86
CA ALA A 13 4.75 11.58 -4.58
C ALA A 13 3.65 10.50 -4.51
N ILE A 14 2.45 10.93 -4.11
CA ILE A 14 1.25 10.08 -4.16
C ILE A 14 0.85 9.95 -5.62
N LEU A 15 0.86 8.71 -6.12
CA LEU A 15 0.49 8.41 -7.50
C LEU A 15 -0.91 7.82 -7.56
N ASP A 16 -1.66 8.27 -8.57
CA ASP A 16 -2.93 7.63 -8.90
C ASP A 16 -2.71 6.15 -9.28
N PRO A 17 -3.55 5.21 -8.85
CA PRO A 17 -3.42 3.79 -9.19
C PRO A 17 -3.27 3.52 -10.68
N ALA A 18 -4.00 4.26 -11.53
CA ALA A 18 -3.94 4.12 -12.97
C ALA A 18 -2.60 4.58 -13.59
N MET A 19 -1.86 5.45 -12.89
CA MET A 19 -0.63 6.05 -13.38
C MET A 19 0.64 5.29 -12.95
N ARG A 20 0.49 4.26 -12.10
CA ARG A 20 1.64 3.63 -11.42
C ARG A 20 2.26 2.45 -12.17
N TRP A 21 1.59 1.94 -13.16
CA TRP A 21 2.10 0.83 -13.92
C TRP A 21 3.11 1.29 -14.96
N PHE A 22 4.29 0.70 -14.89
CA PHE A 22 5.34 0.95 -15.85
C PHE A 22 6.11 -0.35 -16.11
N PRO A 23 5.75 -1.13 -17.14
CA PRO A 23 6.46 -2.36 -17.46
C PRO A 23 7.90 -2.06 -17.88
N ALA A 24 8.83 -2.87 -17.39
CA ALA A 24 10.24 -2.77 -17.75
C ALA A 24 10.48 -3.11 -19.24
N ASP A 25 9.65 -3.99 -19.78
CA ASP A 25 9.68 -4.38 -21.20
C ASP A 25 8.88 -3.37 -22.03
N GLU A 26 9.51 -2.75 -23.01
CA GLU A 26 8.89 -1.80 -23.93
C GLU A 26 7.74 -2.41 -24.72
N ALA A 27 7.84 -3.69 -25.10
CA ALA A 27 6.79 -4.39 -25.82
C ALA A 27 5.49 -4.54 -25.01
N LEU A 28 5.56 -4.45 -23.69
CA LEU A 28 4.40 -4.56 -22.80
C LEU A 28 3.75 -3.21 -22.49
N ARG A 29 4.36 -2.09 -22.88
CA ARG A 29 3.86 -0.74 -22.54
C ARG A 29 2.51 -0.40 -23.16
N ASP A 30 2.23 -0.96 -24.31
CA ASP A 30 0.95 -0.80 -25.03
C ASP A 30 -0.10 -1.83 -24.57
N THR A 31 0.27 -2.75 -23.69
CA THR A 31 -0.66 -3.73 -23.15
C THR A 31 -1.46 -3.09 -22.02
N SER A 32 -2.79 -3.31 -22.01
CA SER A 32 -3.64 -2.76 -20.96
C SER A 32 -3.23 -3.27 -19.59
N MET A 33 -3.27 -2.39 -18.60
CA MET A 33 -2.87 -2.66 -17.22
C MET A 33 -3.58 -3.88 -16.63
N ASP A 34 -4.86 -4.06 -16.95
CA ASP A 34 -5.67 -5.16 -16.45
C ASP A 34 -5.16 -6.54 -16.86
N LYS A 35 -4.44 -6.63 -17.99
CA LYS A 35 -3.84 -7.88 -18.46
C LYS A 35 -2.51 -8.21 -17.79
N LEU A 36 -1.82 -7.21 -17.27
CA LEU A 36 -0.46 -7.32 -16.72
C LEU A 36 -0.44 -7.36 -15.20
N MET A 37 -1.48 -6.87 -14.55
CA MET A 37 -1.55 -6.86 -13.09
C MET A 37 -2.31 -8.07 -12.53
N PRO A 38 -1.93 -8.55 -11.35
CA PRO A 38 -2.74 -9.52 -10.63
C PRO A 38 -4.17 -8.98 -10.46
N PRO A 39 -5.20 -9.81 -10.69
CA PRO A 39 -6.60 -9.38 -10.78
C PRO A 39 -7.12 -8.55 -9.60
N LEU A 40 -6.64 -8.85 -8.39
CA LEU A 40 -7.10 -8.17 -7.17
C LEU A 40 -6.46 -6.80 -6.95
N VAL A 41 -5.30 -6.55 -7.55
CA VAL A 41 -4.44 -5.40 -7.17
C VAL A 41 -5.04 -4.07 -7.64
N SER A 42 -5.61 -4.03 -8.85
CA SER A 42 -6.17 -2.80 -9.41
C SER A 42 -7.32 -2.27 -8.54
N GLN A 43 -8.30 -3.11 -8.25
CA GLN A 43 -9.46 -2.77 -7.42
C GLN A 43 -9.03 -2.42 -5.98
N LEU A 44 -8.14 -3.22 -5.39
CA LEU A 44 -7.65 -2.96 -4.05
C LEU A 44 -6.92 -1.61 -3.94
N ARG A 45 -6.09 -1.26 -4.92
CA ARG A 45 -5.41 0.05 -4.94
C ARG A 45 -6.39 1.21 -5.03
N ASN A 46 -7.45 1.09 -5.81
CA ASN A 46 -8.50 2.10 -5.88
C ASN A 46 -9.21 2.26 -4.53
N LYS A 47 -9.54 1.16 -3.86
CA LYS A 47 -10.16 1.20 -2.52
C LYS A 47 -9.23 1.77 -1.45
N VAL A 48 -7.95 1.47 -1.50
CA VAL A 48 -6.95 2.06 -0.59
C VAL A 48 -6.77 3.56 -0.87
N LYS A 49 -6.87 3.99 -2.14
CA LYS A 49 -6.91 5.42 -2.48
C LYS A 49 -8.12 6.10 -1.87
N GLU A 50 -9.33 5.57 -2.06
CA GLU A 50 -10.56 6.09 -1.46
C GLU A 50 -10.44 6.17 0.08
N PHE A 51 -9.92 5.14 0.71
CA PHE A 51 -9.65 5.08 2.15
C PHE A 51 -8.72 6.20 2.63
N ARG A 52 -7.62 6.42 1.92
CA ARG A 52 -6.68 7.52 2.19
C ARG A 52 -7.33 8.89 2.04
N ASP A 53 -8.02 9.10 0.91
CA ASP A 53 -8.61 10.39 0.54
C ASP A 53 -9.79 10.77 1.48
N SER A 54 -10.50 9.78 2.00
CA SER A 54 -11.54 9.98 3.02
C SER A 54 -10.99 10.31 4.43
N GLY A 55 -9.67 10.31 4.61
CA GLY A 55 -9.07 10.47 5.93
C GLY A 55 -9.20 9.24 6.82
N TYR A 56 -9.14 8.07 6.20
CA TYR A 56 -9.17 6.76 6.85
C TYR A 56 -10.52 6.43 7.51
N VAL A 57 -11.61 6.83 6.86
CA VAL A 57 -12.97 6.50 7.31
C VAL A 57 -13.16 4.99 7.35
N GLY A 58 -13.76 4.48 8.43
CA GLY A 58 -14.00 3.06 8.67
C GLY A 58 -12.91 2.35 9.46
N ALA A 59 -11.71 2.94 9.57
CA ALA A 59 -10.69 2.41 10.47
C ALA A 59 -11.03 2.70 11.94
N ARG A 60 -10.58 1.86 12.85
CA ARG A 60 -10.65 2.11 14.29
C ARG A 60 -9.86 3.36 14.65
N ASP A 61 -10.22 4.01 15.75
CA ASP A 61 -9.61 5.28 16.18
C ASP A 61 -8.10 5.15 16.36
N THR A 62 -7.62 4.04 16.92
CA THR A 62 -6.18 3.76 17.07
C THR A 62 -5.47 3.70 15.73
N SER A 63 -6.01 2.95 14.77
CA SER A 63 -5.45 2.84 13.42
C SER A 63 -5.44 4.18 12.71
N LYS A 64 -6.56 4.91 12.79
CA LYS A 64 -6.70 6.25 12.21
C LYS A 64 -5.71 7.25 12.79
N SER A 65 -5.52 7.23 14.11
CA SER A 65 -4.57 8.09 14.81
C SER A 65 -3.14 7.80 14.39
N LEU A 66 -2.74 6.53 14.32
CA LEU A 66 -1.40 6.12 13.90
C LEU A 66 -1.12 6.49 12.43
N LEU A 67 -2.06 6.22 11.52
CA LEU A 67 -1.91 6.57 10.09
C LEU A 67 -1.78 8.08 9.89
N ASN A 68 -2.59 8.87 10.59
CA ASN A 68 -2.49 10.34 10.54
C ASN A 68 -1.16 10.83 11.13
N TRP A 69 -0.73 10.27 12.26
CA TRP A 69 0.54 10.66 12.87
C TRP A 69 1.72 10.33 11.94
N TRP A 70 1.78 9.12 11.37
CA TRP A 70 2.89 8.75 10.51
C TRP A 70 2.92 9.48 9.18
N PHE A 71 1.78 9.76 8.56
CA PHE A 71 1.73 10.19 7.16
C PHE A 71 1.24 11.61 6.92
N LYS A 72 0.73 12.27 7.96
CA LYS A 72 0.23 13.64 7.85
C LYS A 72 0.90 14.60 8.84
N THR A 73 1.51 14.09 9.91
CA THR A 73 2.24 14.93 10.85
C THR A 73 3.70 15.08 10.37
N PRO A 74 4.25 16.30 10.31
CA PRO A 74 5.65 16.52 10.00
C PRO A 74 6.55 15.87 11.06
N HIS A 75 7.55 15.12 10.62
CA HIS A 75 8.56 14.50 11.48
C HIS A 75 9.90 15.14 11.22
N LEU A 76 10.52 15.69 12.26
CA LEU A 76 11.84 16.30 12.17
C LEU A 76 12.88 15.38 12.81
N LEU A 77 13.94 15.12 12.08
CA LEU A 77 15.09 14.35 12.55
C LEU A 77 16.31 15.26 12.66
N PRO A 78 17.08 15.19 13.78
CA PRO A 78 18.31 15.93 13.92
C PRO A 78 19.39 15.37 12.99
N LYS A 79 20.09 16.23 12.29
CA LYS A 79 21.31 15.90 11.56
C LYS A 79 22.53 16.00 12.46
N ILE A 80 23.66 15.47 11.98
CA ILE A 80 24.96 15.50 12.70
C ILE A 80 25.42 16.94 12.94
N ASP A 81 25.09 17.89 12.06
CA ASP A 81 25.43 19.32 12.16
C ASP A 81 24.48 20.10 13.10
N GLY A 82 23.55 19.44 13.76
CA GLY A 82 22.55 20.04 14.65
C GLY A 82 21.35 20.67 13.95
N THR A 83 21.32 20.70 12.63
CA THR A 83 20.14 21.14 11.89
C THR A 83 19.06 20.07 11.87
N MET A 84 17.80 20.48 11.67
CA MET A 84 16.67 19.55 11.57
C MET A 84 16.36 19.25 10.10
N GLN A 85 16.09 17.98 9.81
CA GLN A 85 15.64 17.55 8.49
C GLN A 85 14.25 16.93 8.59
N GLU A 86 13.36 17.32 7.69
CA GLU A 86 12.06 16.65 7.56
C GLU A 86 12.25 15.23 7.08
N PHE A 87 11.59 14.29 7.78
CA PHE A 87 11.53 12.89 7.40
C PHE A 87 10.17 12.58 6.79
N GLN A 88 10.18 11.95 5.64
CA GLN A 88 8.98 11.46 4.97
C GLN A 88 9.11 9.99 4.65
N TYR A 89 8.00 9.27 4.71
CA TYR A 89 7.92 7.91 4.24
C TYR A 89 7.76 7.89 2.71
N PHE A 90 8.40 6.92 2.05
CA PHE A 90 8.13 6.69 0.64
C PHE A 90 6.67 6.32 0.43
N PHE A 91 6.11 6.74 -0.71
CA PHE A 91 4.72 6.43 -1.03
C PHE A 91 4.44 4.92 -1.01
N SER A 92 5.36 4.09 -1.49
CA SER A 92 5.25 2.62 -1.45
C SER A 92 5.18 2.06 -0.03
N GLN A 93 5.87 2.68 0.93
CA GLN A 93 5.82 2.28 2.35
C GLN A 93 4.47 2.66 2.96
N ARG A 94 4.02 3.87 2.68
CA ARG A 94 2.72 4.37 3.12
C ARG A 94 1.60 3.49 2.60
N GLU A 95 1.53 3.26 1.29
CA GLU A 95 0.46 2.46 0.68
C GLU A 95 0.47 1.00 1.14
N ALA A 96 1.65 0.40 1.34
CA ALA A 96 1.75 -0.95 1.87
C ALA A 96 1.08 -1.06 3.25
N LEU A 97 1.37 -0.13 4.15
CA LEU A 97 0.75 -0.11 5.48
C LEU A 97 -0.74 0.23 5.42
N GLU A 98 -1.12 1.23 4.62
CA GLU A 98 -2.53 1.58 4.42
C GLU A 98 -3.35 0.40 3.90
N THR A 99 -2.76 -0.41 3.00
CA THR A 99 -3.38 -1.63 2.48
C THR A 99 -3.59 -2.68 3.57
N ILE A 100 -2.57 -2.92 4.39
CA ILE A 100 -2.67 -3.88 5.52
C ILE A 100 -3.77 -3.45 6.48
N VAL A 101 -3.78 -2.18 6.89
CA VAL A 101 -4.78 -1.65 7.81
C VAL A 101 -6.17 -1.68 7.20
N TYR A 102 -6.32 -1.31 5.92
CA TYR A 102 -7.59 -1.34 5.21
C TYR A 102 -8.17 -2.77 5.17
N LEU A 103 -7.38 -3.75 4.76
CA LEU A 103 -7.84 -5.14 4.67
C LEU A 103 -8.21 -5.72 6.04
N TYR A 104 -7.43 -5.39 7.06
CA TYR A 104 -7.63 -5.96 8.39
C TYR A 104 -8.75 -5.25 9.17
N ASP A 105 -8.73 -3.91 9.19
CA ASP A 105 -9.53 -3.10 10.10
C ASP A 105 -10.87 -2.67 9.46
N VAL A 106 -10.85 -2.33 8.16
CA VAL A 106 -12.04 -1.83 7.45
C VAL A 106 -12.79 -2.97 6.76
N VAL A 107 -12.08 -3.79 6.00
CA VAL A 107 -12.70 -4.92 5.28
C VAL A 107 -12.97 -6.09 6.21
N GLY A 108 -12.14 -6.25 7.24
CA GLY A 108 -12.25 -7.36 8.19
C GLY A 108 -11.97 -8.72 7.54
N VAL A 109 -11.01 -8.77 6.62
CA VAL A 109 -10.69 -10.00 5.88
C VAL A 109 -10.38 -11.14 6.82
N GLN A 110 -11.11 -12.24 6.69
CA GLN A 110 -10.93 -13.45 7.47
C GLN A 110 -10.25 -14.55 6.67
N ASP A 111 -10.57 -14.66 5.40
CA ASP A 111 -10.08 -15.71 4.50
C ASP A 111 -9.88 -15.21 3.06
N LYS A 112 -9.54 -16.14 2.18
CA LYS A 112 -9.31 -15.88 0.77
C LYS A 112 -10.57 -15.41 0.01
N TYR A 113 -11.74 -15.82 0.43
CA TYR A 113 -13.01 -15.46 -0.22
C TYR A 113 -13.32 -13.98 -0.04
N ASP A 114 -12.94 -13.40 1.09
CA ASP A 114 -13.09 -11.97 1.33
C ASP A 114 -12.28 -11.12 0.36
N LEU A 115 -11.13 -11.64 -0.10
CA LEU A 115 -10.30 -10.96 -1.09
C LEU A 115 -10.87 -11.06 -2.51
N MET A 116 -11.68 -12.07 -2.81
CA MET A 116 -12.27 -12.23 -4.15
C MET A 116 -13.22 -11.10 -4.53
N ARG A 117 -13.74 -10.35 -3.57
CA ARG A 117 -14.53 -9.13 -3.83
C ARG A 117 -13.75 -8.05 -4.61
N PHE A 118 -12.43 -8.12 -4.61
CA PHE A 118 -11.56 -7.23 -5.37
C PHE A 118 -11.21 -7.77 -6.75
N ASP A 119 -11.66 -8.96 -7.12
CA ASP A 119 -11.44 -9.53 -8.44
C ASP A 119 -12.46 -8.98 -9.44
N SER A 120 -12.01 -8.07 -10.30
CA SER A 120 -12.80 -7.52 -11.41
C SER A 120 -12.79 -8.39 -12.65
N SER A 121 -11.89 -9.36 -12.72
CA SER A 121 -11.70 -10.20 -13.92
C SER A 121 -12.51 -11.50 -13.90
N GLY A 122 -12.95 -11.95 -12.72
CA GLY A 122 -13.54 -13.27 -12.52
C GLY A 122 -12.55 -14.44 -12.75
N ALA A 123 -11.26 -14.13 -12.89
CA ALA A 123 -10.23 -15.13 -13.19
C ALA A 123 -9.68 -15.84 -11.93
N VAL A 124 -9.93 -15.29 -10.76
CA VAL A 124 -9.45 -15.88 -9.50
C VAL A 124 -10.42 -16.97 -9.05
N SER A 125 -9.96 -18.21 -9.03
CA SER A 125 -10.73 -19.34 -8.51
C SER A 125 -10.37 -19.62 -7.06
N THR A 126 -11.33 -20.15 -6.31
CA THR A 126 -11.17 -20.56 -4.91
C THR A 126 -10.11 -21.65 -4.71
N GLY A 127 -9.85 -22.46 -5.75
CA GLY A 127 -8.84 -23.52 -5.73
C GLY A 127 -7.40 -23.03 -5.90
N MET A 128 -7.18 -21.74 -6.19
CA MET A 128 -5.83 -21.20 -6.32
C MET A 128 -5.08 -21.06 -4.99
N PHE A 129 -5.80 -21.14 -3.87
CA PHE A 129 -5.23 -20.94 -2.53
C PHE A 129 -5.68 -22.04 -1.59
N ASP A 130 -4.75 -22.86 -1.15
CA ASP A 130 -5.03 -23.99 -0.24
C ASP A 130 -5.05 -23.58 1.24
N GLU A 131 -4.62 -22.34 1.55
CA GLU A 131 -4.49 -21.90 2.94
C GLU A 131 -5.83 -21.51 3.56
N THR A 132 -6.07 -21.98 4.77
CA THR A 132 -7.27 -21.71 5.57
C THR A 132 -7.11 -20.54 6.55
N TRP A 133 -5.92 -19.94 6.64
CA TRP A 133 -5.58 -18.86 7.57
C TRP A 133 -5.15 -17.60 6.83
N ARG A 134 -5.30 -16.45 7.49
CA ARG A 134 -4.98 -15.14 6.91
C ARG A 134 -3.49 -15.02 6.61
N ARG A 135 -3.19 -14.77 5.35
CA ARG A 135 -1.82 -14.57 4.90
C ARG A 135 -1.77 -13.51 3.82
N PHE A 136 -1.06 -12.42 4.09
CA PHE A 136 -0.82 -11.36 3.12
C PHE A 136 0.65 -11.31 2.76
N VAL A 137 0.94 -11.15 1.48
CA VAL A 137 2.29 -10.95 0.96
C VAL A 137 2.39 -9.56 0.37
N VAL A 138 3.22 -8.73 0.99
CA VAL A 138 3.54 -7.39 0.47
C VAL A 138 4.86 -7.48 -0.29
N LYS A 139 4.77 -7.45 -1.62
CA LYS A 139 5.94 -7.48 -2.50
C LYS A 139 6.38 -6.05 -2.80
N MET A 140 7.61 -5.71 -2.42
CA MET A 140 8.23 -4.40 -2.66
C MET A 140 9.60 -4.59 -3.31
N ALA A 141 10.01 -3.61 -4.11
CA ALA A 141 11.33 -3.60 -4.73
C ALA A 141 12.47 -3.60 -3.68
N THR A 142 13.64 -4.08 -4.08
CA THR A 142 14.85 -3.96 -3.26
C THR A 142 15.18 -2.49 -3.06
N GLY A 143 15.57 -2.10 -1.86
CA GLY A 143 15.86 -0.70 -1.52
C GLY A 143 14.62 0.15 -1.18
N ALA A 144 13.39 -0.34 -1.38
CA ALA A 144 12.16 0.41 -1.06
C ALA A 144 11.86 0.54 0.45
N GLY A 145 12.75 0.07 1.32
CA GLY A 145 12.61 0.21 2.76
C GLY A 145 11.59 -0.74 3.40
N LYS A 146 11.56 -1.99 2.97
CA LYS A 146 10.68 -3.06 3.54
C LYS A 146 10.73 -3.15 5.06
N THR A 147 11.92 -3.01 5.65
CA THR A 147 12.11 -3.04 7.11
C THR A 147 11.30 -1.95 7.81
N LYS A 148 11.17 -0.76 7.20
CA LYS A 148 10.36 0.33 7.74
C LYS A 148 8.87 -0.05 7.74
N VAL A 149 8.37 -0.66 6.68
CA VAL A 149 6.98 -1.16 6.63
C VAL A 149 6.73 -2.21 7.70
N LEU A 150 7.67 -3.15 7.88
CA LEU A 150 7.57 -4.16 8.93
C LEU A 150 7.52 -3.53 10.33
N SER A 151 8.37 -2.54 10.60
CA SER A 151 8.38 -1.82 11.88
C SER A 151 7.07 -1.09 12.15
N LEU A 152 6.50 -0.44 11.12
CA LEU A 152 5.21 0.24 11.23
C LEU A 152 4.05 -0.76 11.44
N ALA A 153 4.06 -1.88 10.72
CA ALA A 153 3.05 -2.92 10.86
C ALA A 153 3.10 -3.57 12.25
N LEU A 154 4.31 -3.79 12.78
CA LEU A 154 4.51 -4.30 14.15
C LEU A 154 3.99 -3.32 15.20
N ALA A 155 4.34 -2.04 15.07
CA ALA A 155 3.86 -1.00 15.97
C ALA A 155 2.33 -0.89 15.91
N TRP A 156 1.76 -0.83 14.70
CA TRP A 156 0.31 -0.83 14.52
C TRP A 156 -0.35 -2.05 15.17
N SER A 157 0.16 -3.25 14.93
CA SER A 157 -0.39 -4.49 15.51
C SER A 157 -0.35 -4.49 17.03
N PHE A 158 0.71 -3.94 17.63
CA PHE A 158 0.83 -3.80 19.07
C PHE A 158 -0.24 -2.87 19.65
N TYR A 159 -0.33 -1.66 19.13
CA TYR A 159 -1.32 -0.69 19.62
C TYR A 159 -2.76 -1.11 19.33
N HIS A 160 -3.02 -1.70 18.16
CA HIS A 160 -4.34 -2.19 17.79
C HIS A 160 -4.84 -3.33 18.70
N LYS A 161 -3.95 -4.08 19.35
CA LYS A 161 -4.32 -5.12 20.31
C LYS A 161 -4.55 -4.58 21.72
N LEU A 162 -3.94 -3.45 22.04
CA LEU A 162 -4.05 -2.86 23.38
C LEU A 162 -5.25 -1.92 23.52
N TYR A 163 -5.68 -1.31 22.44
CA TYR A 163 -6.73 -0.30 22.37
C TYR A 163 -7.73 -0.64 21.24
#